data_22b48fa9553a716331e675dec295d08c
#
_entry.id   22b48fa9553a716331e675dec295d08c
#
_cell.length_a   1.000
_cell.length_b   1.000
_cell.length_c   1.000
_cell.angle_alpha   90.00
_cell.angle_beta   90.00
_cell.angle_gamma   90.00
#
_symmetry.space_group_name_H-M   'P 1'
#
loop_
_entity.id
_entity.type
_entity.pdbx_description
1 polymer ?
#
loop_
_entity_poly.entity_id
_entity_poly.type
_entity_poly.pdbx_seq_one_letter_code
_entity_poly.pdbx_strand_id
1 'polypeptide(L)'
;IVAGVAEGCVQAGAALVGGETAEMPGFYPEQEYDLAGFTVGVVEKSKIIDNTKMQAGDAVIALPSSGVHSNGFSLVRKIFNVEYADIWQHYDELSGTLGETLLTPTKIYVKPVLALMEQVDVRAVSHITGGGFYENIPRALAAGCVAKLEKKSLRMPPIFPLLQKVGKIPRPDMFNTFNM
;
A
#
# COMPACT_ATOMS: atom_id res chain seq x y z
N ILE A 1 10.19 16.72 3.67
CA ILE A 1 9.99 15.79 2.54
C ILE A 1 11.28 15.01 2.28
N VAL A 2 12.40 15.66 1.89
CA VAL A 2 13.67 14.99 1.55
C VAL A 2 14.16 14.06 2.66
N ALA A 3 14.08 14.49 3.92
CA ALA A 3 14.45 13.64 5.07
C ALA A 3 13.59 12.36 5.15
N GLY A 4 12.29 12.45 4.84
CA GLY A 4 11.40 11.28 4.78
C GLY A 4 11.75 10.32 3.65
N VAL A 5 12.13 10.83 2.48
CA VAL A 5 12.62 10.01 1.36
C VAL A 5 13.93 9.31 1.74
N ALA A 6 14.88 10.03 2.36
CA ALA A 6 16.14 9.47 2.83
C ALA A 6 15.92 8.36 3.86
N GLU A 7 15.04 8.57 4.85
CA GLU A 7 14.68 7.56 5.84
C GLU A 7 14.04 6.33 5.18
N GLY A 8 13.14 6.52 4.22
CA GLY A 8 12.56 5.42 3.44
C GLY A 8 13.61 4.59 2.70
N CYS A 9 14.62 5.23 2.11
CA CYS A 9 15.75 4.56 1.48
C CYS A 9 16.57 3.74 2.49
N VAL A 10 16.86 4.29 3.67
CA VAL A 10 17.56 3.57 4.75
C VAL A 10 16.78 2.33 5.18
N GLN A 11 15.49 2.46 5.41
CA GLN A 11 14.63 1.34 5.78
C GLN A 11 14.57 0.27 4.69
N ALA A 12 14.49 0.67 3.43
CA ALA A 12 14.50 -0.23 2.28
C ALA A 12 15.88 -0.87 2.02
N GLY A 13 16.96 -0.28 2.52
CA GLY A 13 18.33 -0.68 2.17
C GLY A 13 18.72 -0.22 0.77
N ALA A 14 18.10 0.85 0.27
CA ALA A 14 18.39 1.47 -1.02
C ALA A 14 19.28 2.70 -0.83
N ALA A 15 20.13 3.00 -1.82
CA ALA A 15 20.90 4.23 -1.84
C ALA A 15 20.07 5.37 -2.45
N LEU A 16 20.03 6.51 -1.78
CA LEU A 16 19.52 7.75 -2.37
C LEU A 16 20.63 8.40 -3.18
N VAL A 17 20.65 8.12 -4.49
CA VAL A 17 21.79 8.48 -5.36
C VAL A 17 21.64 9.85 -6.00
N GLY A 18 20.47 10.46 -5.95
CA GLY A 18 20.23 11.78 -6.52
C GLY A 18 18.79 12.20 -6.42
N GLY A 19 18.54 13.41 -6.85
CA GLY A 19 17.23 14.04 -6.90
C GLY A 19 17.38 15.51 -7.29
N GLU A 20 16.25 16.13 -7.55
CA GLU A 20 16.17 17.54 -7.90
C GLU A 20 14.89 18.14 -7.31
N THR A 21 14.91 19.41 -7.03
CA THR A 21 13.73 20.21 -6.74
C THR A 21 13.64 21.31 -7.78
N ALA A 22 12.46 21.52 -8.36
CA ALA A 22 12.22 22.54 -9.34
C ALA A 22 10.98 23.36 -8.96
N GLU A 23 11.08 24.67 -9.05
CA GLU A 23 9.90 25.55 -9.03
C GLU A 23 9.24 25.52 -10.40
N MET A 24 7.92 25.41 -10.42
CA MET A 24 7.14 25.39 -11.67
C MET A 24 6.05 26.47 -11.68
N PRO A 25 6.44 27.75 -11.76
CA PRO A 25 5.49 28.87 -11.74
C PRO A 25 4.47 28.74 -12.86
N GLY A 26 3.19 28.94 -12.51
CA GLY A 26 2.08 28.84 -13.46
C GLY A 26 1.66 27.41 -13.84
N PHE A 27 2.36 26.39 -13.35
CA PHE A 27 1.99 24.98 -13.52
C PHE A 27 1.30 24.42 -12.26
N TYR A 28 1.88 24.66 -11.08
CA TYR A 28 1.28 24.35 -9.79
C TYR A 28 0.86 25.63 -9.06
N PRO A 29 -0.26 25.61 -8.31
CA PRO A 29 -0.54 26.61 -7.29
C PRO A 29 0.57 26.69 -6.24
N GLU A 30 0.77 27.84 -5.60
CA GLU A 30 1.86 28.06 -4.65
C GLU A 30 1.94 27.07 -3.48
N GLN A 31 0.81 26.47 -3.09
CA GLN A 31 0.70 25.56 -1.96
C GLN A 31 0.71 24.07 -2.38
N GLU A 32 0.85 23.80 -3.66
CA GLU A 32 0.82 22.45 -4.20
C GLU A 32 2.20 22.00 -4.67
N TYR A 33 2.44 20.70 -4.58
CA TYR A 33 3.66 20.06 -5.07
C TYR A 33 3.38 18.60 -5.43
N ASP A 34 4.21 18.07 -6.30
CA ASP A 34 4.24 16.66 -6.62
C ASP A 34 5.56 16.02 -6.20
N LEU A 35 5.51 14.71 -5.96
CA LEU A 35 6.69 13.89 -5.71
C LEU A 35 6.77 12.80 -6.77
N ALA A 36 7.92 12.72 -7.44
CA ALA A 36 8.23 11.64 -8.35
C ALA A 36 9.43 10.84 -7.85
N GLY A 37 9.31 9.53 -7.79
CA GLY A 37 10.39 8.62 -7.44
C GLY A 37 10.76 7.74 -8.62
N PHE A 38 12.05 7.55 -8.85
CA PHE A 38 12.57 6.64 -9.85
C PHE A 38 13.56 5.67 -9.20
N THR A 39 13.25 4.38 -9.25
CA THR A 39 14.05 3.33 -8.62
C THR A 39 14.67 2.43 -9.68
N VAL A 40 15.97 2.22 -9.59
CA VAL A 40 16.70 1.28 -10.43
C VAL A 40 17.26 0.17 -9.55
N GLY A 41 17.08 -1.07 -9.99
CA GLY A 41 17.62 -2.24 -9.33
C GLY A 41 18.14 -3.25 -10.35
N VAL A 42 18.88 -4.24 -9.87
CA VAL A 42 19.35 -5.36 -10.67
C VAL A 42 18.94 -6.67 -10.01
N VAL A 43 18.62 -7.66 -10.82
CA VAL A 43 18.32 -9.01 -10.38
C VAL A 43 18.95 -10.01 -11.35
N GLU A 44 19.47 -11.11 -10.85
CA GLU A 44 19.91 -12.21 -11.71
C GLU A 44 18.71 -12.79 -12.45
N LYS A 45 18.87 -13.05 -13.76
CA LYS A 45 17.78 -13.56 -14.60
C LYS A 45 17.14 -14.84 -14.02
N SER A 46 17.93 -15.71 -13.40
CA SER A 46 17.46 -16.94 -12.77
C SER A 46 16.66 -16.72 -11.47
N LYS A 47 16.73 -15.50 -10.89
CA LYS A 47 16.04 -15.13 -9.65
C LYS A 47 14.83 -14.23 -9.89
N ILE A 48 14.49 -13.96 -11.15
CA ILE A 48 13.27 -13.21 -11.44
C ILE A 48 12.08 -14.04 -10.98
N ILE A 49 11.24 -13.41 -10.14
CA ILE A 49 9.97 -14.02 -9.73
C ILE A 49 9.03 -13.99 -10.93
N ASP A 50 8.59 -15.18 -11.34
CA ASP A 50 7.51 -15.33 -12.29
C ASP A 50 6.50 -16.36 -11.74
N ASN A 51 5.30 -16.34 -12.24
CA ASN A 51 4.24 -17.21 -11.76
C ASN A 51 4.18 -18.58 -12.48
N THR A 52 5.17 -18.92 -13.30
CA THR A 52 5.15 -20.13 -14.13
C THR A 52 5.22 -21.42 -13.29
N LYS A 53 5.80 -21.35 -12.10
CA LYS A 53 5.91 -22.46 -11.16
C LYS A 53 4.73 -22.57 -10.19
N MET A 54 3.78 -21.63 -10.26
CA MET A 54 2.62 -21.64 -9.36
C MET A 54 1.72 -22.84 -9.61
N GLN A 55 1.21 -23.43 -8.53
CA GLN A 55 0.35 -24.60 -8.62
C GLN A 55 -0.72 -24.60 -7.52
N ALA A 56 -1.74 -25.41 -7.71
CA ALA A 56 -2.76 -25.62 -6.69
C ALA A 56 -2.14 -26.22 -5.43
N GLY A 57 -2.50 -25.66 -4.28
CA GLY A 57 -1.92 -26.03 -2.98
C GLY A 57 -0.84 -25.08 -2.49
N ASP A 58 -0.38 -24.14 -3.31
CA ASP A 58 0.54 -23.10 -2.86
C ASP A 58 -0.10 -22.25 -1.75
N ALA A 59 0.69 -21.91 -0.74
CA ALA A 59 0.24 -21.05 0.34
C ALA A 59 0.23 -19.58 -0.08
N VAL A 60 -0.85 -18.88 0.26
CA VAL A 60 -0.95 -17.42 0.11
C VAL A 60 -0.68 -16.77 1.47
N ILE A 61 0.35 -15.95 1.55
CA ILE A 61 0.74 -15.23 2.76
C ILE A 61 0.41 -13.76 2.57
N ALA A 62 -0.34 -13.18 3.51
CA ALA A 62 -0.64 -11.76 3.54
C ALA A 62 0.31 -11.02 4.49
N LEU A 63 0.94 -9.96 4.00
CA LEU A 63 1.67 -9.00 4.81
C LEU A 63 0.73 -7.83 5.14
N PRO A 64 0.43 -7.56 6.42
CA PRO A 64 -0.55 -6.53 6.79
C PRO A 64 -0.06 -5.13 6.44
N SER A 65 -0.99 -4.27 6.02
CA SER A 65 -0.74 -2.84 5.85
C SER A 65 -0.61 -2.10 7.18
N SER A 66 -0.07 -0.89 7.15
CA SER A 66 -0.05 0.04 8.29
C SER A 66 -1.28 0.97 8.32
N GLY A 67 -2.10 0.93 7.31
CA GLY A 67 -3.25 1.80 7.11
C GLY A 67 -3.58 1.96 5.63
N VAL A 68 -4.13 3.11 5.27
CA VAL A 68 -4.57 3.41 3.89
C VAL A 68 -3.40 3.41 2.89
N HIS A 69 -2.18 3.62 3.37
CA HIS A 69 -0.99 3.84 2.55
C HIS A 69 -1.18 5.07 1.64
N SER A 70 -1.12 4.88 0.31
CA SER A 70 -1.25 5.98 -0.66
C SER A 70 -2.48 5.84 -1.56
N ASN A 71 -3.38 4.89 -1.29
CA ASN A 71 -4.51 4.58 -2.18
C ASN A 71 -5.86 4.87 -1.52
N GLY A 72 -6.82 5.34 -2.33
CA GLY A 72 -8.18 5.59 -1.87
C GLY A 72 -8.37 6.92 -1.14
N PHE A 73 -7.39 7.84 -1.12
CA PHE A 73 -7.50 9.11 -0.42
C PHE A 73 -8.59 10.04 -0.97
N SER A 74 -8.94 9.97 -2.23
CA SER A 74 -10.08 10.72 -2.77
C SER A 74 -11.38 10.34 -2.05
N LEU A 75 -11.58 9.04 -1.81
CA LEU A 75 -12.73 8.55 -1.05
C LEU A 75 -12.63 8.91 0.44
N VAL A 76 -11.45 8.77 1.04
CA VAL A 76 -11.19 9.16 2.44
C VAL A 76 -11.53 10.63 2.67
N ARG A 77 -11.03 11.53 1.82
CA ARG A 77 -11.32 12.97 1.89
C ARG A 77 -12.81 13.26 1.80
N LYS A 78 -13.51 12.58 0.90
CA LYS A 78 -14.97 12.73 0.74
C LYS A 78 -15.74 12.24 1.96
N ILE A 79 -15.35 11.10 2.54
CA ILE A 79 -16.06 10.50 3.68
C ILE A 79 -15.92 11.36 4.94
N PHE A 80 -14.72 11.80 5.24
CA PHE A 80 -14.42 12.58 6.43
C PHE A 80 -14.50 14.09 6.20
N ASN A 81 -14.77 14.55 4.96
CA ASN A 81 -14.80 15.97 4.61
C ASN A 81 -13.53 16.71 5.07
N VAL A 82 -12.38 16.12 4.79
CA VAL A 82 -11.06 16.50 5.35
C VAL A 82 -10.70 17.98 5.21
N GLU A 83 -11.23 18.65 4.19
CA GLU A 83 -11.00 20.08 3.96
C GLU A 83 -11.66 20.99 5.02
N TYR A 84 -12.74 20.53 5.63
CA TYR A 84 -13.58 21.34 6.53
C TYR A 84 -13.76 20.72 7.91
N ALA A 85 -13.43 19.42 8.06
CA ALA A 85 -13.57 18.72 9.32
C ALA A 85 -12.34 18.90 10.22
N ASP A 86 -12.55 18.75 11.53
CA ASP A 86 -11.44 18.63 12.47
C ASP A 86 -10.82 17.23 12.34
N ILE A 87 -9.71 17.16 11.59
CA ILE A 87 -8.96 15.91 11.40
C ILE A 87 -8.22 15.47 12.68
N TRP A 88 -8.13 16.33 13.69
CA TRP A 88 -7.49 16.02 14.95
C TRP A 88 -8.47 15.43 15.98
N GLN A 89 -9.74 15.25 15.60
CA GLN A 89 -10.71 14.55 16.44
C GLN A 89 -10.33 13.09 16.64
N HIS A 90 -10.70 12.57 17.81
CA HIS A 90 -10.55 11.17 18.15
C HIS A 90 -11.79 10.36 17.77
N TYR A 91 -11.55 9.14 17.35
CA TYR A 91 -12.58 8.10 17.18
C TYR A 91 -12.25 6.94 18.10
N ASP A 92 -13.26 6.36 18.75
CA ASP A 92 -13.07 5.25 19.69
C ASP A 92 -12.39 4.03 19.07
N GLU A 93 -12.54 3.87 17.75
CA GLU A 93 -11.94 2.77 17.00
C GLU A 93 -10.44 2.97 16.72
N LEU A 94 -9.92 4.19 16.85
CA LEU A 94 -8.53 4.54 16.52
C LEU A 94 -7.69 4.73 17.77
N SER A 95 -6.41 4.41 17.68
CA SER A 95 -5.45 4.62 18.78
C SER A 95 -4.95 6.07 18.92
N GLY A 96 -5.20 6.89 17.91
CA GLY A 96 -4.84 8.31 17.85
C GLY A 96 -5.93 9.12 17.17
N THR A 97 -5.61 10.34 16.78
CA THR A 97 -6.51 11.19 15.98
C THR A 97 -6.69 10.64 14.57
N LEU A 98 -7.72 11.10 13.88
CA LEU A 98 -7.93 10.76 12.48
C LEU A 98 -6.71 11.21 11.62
N GLY A 99 -6.22 12.44 11.83
CA GLY A 99 -5.07 12.97 11.11
C GLY A 99 -3.81 12.13 11.28
N GLU A 100 -3.46 11.78 12.53
CA GLU A 100 -2.31 10.90 12.82
C GLU A 100 -2.46 9.53 12.14
N THR A 101 -3.66 8.96 12.19
CA THR A 101 -3.94 7.67 11.53
C THR A 101 -3.80 7.75 10.01
N LEU A 102 -4.30 8.82 9.39
CA LEU A 102 -4.22 9.01 7.94
C LEU A 102 -2.80 9.35 7.47
N LEU A 103 -1.99 9.96 8.33
CA LEU A 103 -0.58 10.28 8.07
C LEU A 103 0.37 9.12 8.38
N THR A 104 -0.14 7.97 8.83
CA THR A 104 0.70 6.80 9.07
C THR A 104 1.45 6.41 7.79
N PRO A 105 2.80 6.38 7.81
CA PRO A 105 3.58 6.07 6.62
C PRO A 105 3.27 4.70 6.03
N THR A 106 3.36 4.61 4.71
CA THR A 106 3.30 3.32 4.00
C THR A 106 4.38 2.39 4.53
N LYS A 107 4.00 1.19 4.93
CA LYS A 107 4.94 0.18 5.43
C LYS A 107 5.90 -0.26 4.33
N ILE A 108 7.18 -0.32 4.66
CA ILE A 108 8.23 -0.76 3.74
C ILE A 108 8.44 -2.26 3.90
N TYR A 109 8.21 -3.03 2.83
CA TYR A 109 8.25 -4.49 2.83
C TYR A 109 9.54 -5.07 2.25
N VAL A 110 10.49 -4.25 1.81
CA VAL A 110 11.67 -4.69 1.05
C VAL A 110 12.47 -5.73 1.82
N LYS A 111 12.95 -5.40 3.02
CA LYS A 111 13.77 -6.32 3.82
C LYS A 111 13.04 -7.62 4.21
N PRO A 112 11.78 -7.57 4.70
CA PRO A 112 11.03 -8.79 5.00
C PRO A 112 10.82 -9.70 3.80
N VAL A 113 10.52 -9.11 2.62
CA VAL A 113 10.29 -9.90 1.40
C VAL A 113 11.60 -10.51 0.89
N LEU A 114 12.70 -9.76 0.89
CA LEU A 114 14.01 -10.28 0.51
C LEU A 114 14.45 -11.42 1.44
N ALA A 115 14.29 -11.26 2.76
CA ALA A 115 14.61 -12.31 3.72
C ALA A 115 13.74 -13.57 3.53
N LEU A 116 12.47 -13.40 3.17
CA LEU A 116 11.60 -14.52 2.84
C LEU A 116 12.08 -15.27 1.59
N MET A 117 12.49 -14.55 0.56
CA MET A 117 12.98 -15.12 -0.69
C MET A 117 14.28 -15.93 -0.53
N GLU A 118 15.05 -15.68 0.53
CA GLU A 118 16.24 -16.47 0.87
C GLU A 118 15.88 -17.84 1.46
N GLN A 119 14.68 -18.01 2.01
CA GLN A 119 14.27 -19.19 2.74
C GLN A 119 13.25 -20.06 2.01
N VAL A 120 12.45 -19.46 1.13
CA VAL A 120 11.38 -20.15 0.40
C VAL A 120 11.34 -19.72 -1.06
N ASP A 121 10.87 -20.62 -1.92
CA ASP A 121 10.63 -20.34 -3.35
C ASP A 121 9.35 -19.49 -3.50
N VAL A 122 9.51 -18.18 -3.51
CA VAL A 122 8.41 -17.22 -3.73
C VAL A 122 8.04 -17.22 -5.20
N ARG A 123 6.83 -17.67 -5.53
CA ARG A 123 6.36 -17.89 -6.90
C ARG A 123 5.64 -16.69 -7.51
N ALA A 124 5.09 -15.81 -6.67
CA ALA A 124 4.47 -14.57 -7.11
C ALA A 124 4.39 -13.58 -5.94
N VAL A 125 4.27 -12.30 -6.27
CA VAL A 125 4.02 -11.22 -5.31
C VAL A 125 2.92 -10.34 -5.86
N SER A 126 1.93 -10.01 -5.05
CA SER A 126 0.90 -9.04 -5.38
C SER A 126 0.95 -7.87 -4.42
N HIS A 127 1.19 -6.67 -4.94
CA HIS A 127 1.12 -5.44 -4.18
C HIS A 127 -0.29 -4.86 -4.31
N ILE A 128 -1.02 -4.84 -3.19
CA ILE A 128 -2.41 -4.36 -3.18
C ILE A 128 -2.42 -2.84 -3.14
N THR A 129 -2.78 -2.23 -4.25
CA THR A 129 -2.90 -0.79 -4.47
C THR A 129 -4.31 -0.43 -4.97
N GLY A 130 -4.46 0.64 -5.76
CA GLY A 130 -5.74 0.96 -6.42
C GLY A 130 -6.28 -0.23 -7.21
N GLY A 131 -7.59 -0.46 -7.17
CA GLY A 131 -8.23 -1.68 -7.66
C GLY A 131 -8.30 -2.82 -6.64
N GLY A 132 -7.63 -2.66 -5.48
CA GLY A 132 -7.74 -3.55 -4.33
C GLY A 132 -7.39 -5.00 -4.63
N PHE A 133 -8.01 -5.91 -3.90
CA PHE A 133 -7.77 -7.35 -4.03
C PHE A 133 -8.22 -7.91 -5.38
N TYR A 134 -9.35 -7.41 -5.89
CA TYR A 134 -9.98 -7.97 -7.10
C TYR A 134 -9.18 -7.71 -8.37
N GLU A 135 -8.43 -6.62 -8.44
CA GLU A 135 -7.62 -6.33 -9.62
C GLU A 135 -6.15 -6.75 -9.45
N ASN A 136 -5.58 -6.58 -8.26
CA ASN A 136 -4.15 -6.82 -8.08
C ASN A 136 -3.80 -8.30 -7.93
N ILE A 137 -4.60 -9.09 -7.18
CA ILE A 137 -4.30 -10.50 -6.98
C ILE A 137 -4.35 -11.29 -8.30
N PRO A 138 -5.37 -11.15 -9.16
CA PRO A 138 -5.42 -11.90 -10.42
C PRO A 138 -4.23 -11.67 -11.34
N ARG A 139 -3.63 -10.47 -11.31
CA ARG A 139 -2.43 -10.16 -12.13
C ARG A 139 -1.21 -11.00 -11.74
N ALA A 140 -1.14 -11.45 -10.49
CA ALA A 140 -0.05 -12.27 -9.98
C ALA A 140 -0.27 -13.76 -10.19
N LEU A 141 -1.50 -14.20 -10.51
CA LEU A 141 -1.82 -15.63 -10.63
C LEU A 141 -1.41 -16.20 -11.99
N ALA A 142 -0.95 -17.45 -11.97
CA ALA A 142 -0.77 -18.22 -13.19
C ALA A 142 -2.12 -18.60 -13.83
N ALA A 143 -2.12 -18.81 -15.13
CA ALA A 143 -3.31 -19.26 -15.85
C ALA A 143 -3.88 -20.54 -15.22
N GLY A 144 -5.19 -20.56 -14.97
CA GLY A 144 -5.88 -21.67 -14.35
C GLY A 144 -5.80 -21.73 -12.82
N CYS A 145 -5.06 -20.82 -12.17
CA CYS A 145 -5.00 -20.72 -10.72
C CYS A 145 -6.03 -19.72 -10.19
N VAL A 146 -6.52 -19.99 -8.97
CA VAL A 146 -7.44 -19.12 -8.24
C VAL A 146 -6.94 -18.94 -6.82
N ALA A 147 -6.90 -17.70 -6.32
CA ALA A 147 -6.59 -17.42 -4.94
C ALA A 147 -7.83 -17.58 -4.06
N LYS A 148 -7.76 -18.48 -3.07
CA LYS A 148 -8.79 -18.64 -2.05
C LYS A 148 -8.34 -17.95 -0.77
N LEU A 149 -8.97 -16.83 -0.42
CA LEU A 149 -8.64 -16.05 0.76
C LEU A 149 -9.75 -16.14 1.80
N GLU A 150 -9.37 -16.43 3.04
CA GLU A 150 -10.30 -16.41 4.16
C GLU A 150 -10.31 -15.02 4.79
N LYS A 151 -11.43 -14.31 4.70
CA LYS A 151 -11.56 -12.95 5.25
C LYS A 151 -11.23 -12.84 6.73
N LYS A 152 -11.45 -13.92 7.50
CA LYS A 152 -11.17 -13.96 8.93
C LYS A 152 -9.67 -13.96 9.26
N SER A 153 -8.83 -14.38 8.33
CA SER A 153 -7.37 -14.40 8.51
C SER A 153 -6.71 -13.04 8.23
N LEU A 154 -7.43 -12.11 7.62
CA LEU A 154 -6.91 -10.78 7.31
C LEU A 154 -6.95 -9.89 8.57
N ARG A 155 -5.80 -9.34 8.94
CA ARG A 155 -5.67 -8.37 10.04
C ARG A 155 -5.82 -6.96 9.46
N MET A 156 -7.04 -6.47 9.41
CA MET A 156 -7.35 -5.14 8.88
C MET A 156 -7.06 -4.06 9.93
N PRO A 157 -6.28 -3.02 9.60
CA PRO A 157 -6.16 -1.83 10.44
C PRO A 157 -7.52 -1.20 10.77
N PRO A 158 -7.68 -0.64 11.99
CA PRO A 158 -8.98 -0.09 12.46
C PRO A 158 -9.59 1.00 11.58
N ILE A 159 -8.78 1.71 10.83
CA ILE A 159 -9.25 2.75 9.91
C ILE A 159 -10.22 2.21 8.85
N PHE A 160 -10.06 0.96 8.39
CA PHE A 160 -10.91 0.40 7.34
C PHE A 160 -12.34 0.12 7.83
N PRO A 161 -12.59 -0.54 8.98
CA PRO A 161 -13.92 -0.62 9.55
C PRO A 161 -14.55 0.75 9.82
N LEU A 162 -13.78 1.74 10.27
CA LEU A 162 -14.24 3.10 10.47
C LEU A 162 -14.68 3.75 9.15
N LEU A 163 -13.86 3.68 8.10
CA LEU A 163 -14.19 4.15 6.76
C LEU A 163 -15.47 3.51 6.24
N GLN A 164 -15.62 2.20 6.40
CA GLN A 164 -16.81 1.48 5.99
C GLN A 164 -18.06 1.95 6.74
N LYS A 165 -17.95 2.14 8.05
CA LYS A 165 -19.06 2.58 8.92
C LYS A 165 -19.50 4.00 8.58
N VAL A 166 -18.57 4.96 8.58
CA VAL A 166 -18.86 6.38 8.33
C VAL A 166 -19.30 6.62 6.91
N GLY A 167 -18.59 6.04 5.93
CA GLY A 167 -18.88 6.18 4.50
C GLY A 167 -20.04 5.33 4.01
N LYS A 168 -20.59 4.43 4.86
CA LYS A 168 -21.62 3.45 4.47
C LYS A 168 -21.25 2.66 3.21
N ILE A 169 -19.96 2.32 3.09
CA ILE A 169 -19.41 1.69 1.89
C ILE A 169 -19.80 0.21 1.87
N PRO A 170 -20.34 -0.31 0.76
CA PRO A 170 -20.54 -1.74 0.61
C PRO A 170 -19.24 -2.52 0.80
N ARG A 171 -19.30 -3.64 1.50
CA ARG A 171 -18.09 -4.43 1.80
C ARG A 171 -17.27 -4.84 0.56
N PRO A 172 -17.86 -5.21 -0.58
CA PRO A 172 -17.08 -5.49 -1.79
C PRO A 172 -16.27 -4.29 -2.26
N ASP A 173 -16.83 -3.08 -2.18
CA ASP A 173 -16.18 -1.85 -2.63
C ASP A 173 -14.96 -1.49 -1.76
N MET A 174 -14.97 -1.85 -0.47
CA MET A 174 -13.81 -1.73 0.40
C MET A 174 -12.62 -2.53 -0.15
N PHE A 175 -12.84 -3.79 -0.56
CA PHE A 175 -11.82 -4.66 -1.14
C PHE A 175 -11.43 -4.30 -2.58
N ASN A 176 -12.19 -3.45 -3.23
CA ASN A 176 -11.87 -2.91 -4.56
C ASN A 176 -11.09 -1.59 -4.49
N THR A 177 -11.26 -0.83 -3.40
CA THR A 177 -10.65 0.50 -3.27
C THR A 177 -9.37 0.48 -2.45
N PHE A 178 -9.35 -0.31 -1.37
CA PHE A 178 -8.30 -0.25 -0.36
C PHE A 178 -7.41 -1.50 -0.34
N ASN A 179 -6.24 -1.34 0.28
CA ASN A 179 -5.28 -2.41 0.51
C ASN A 179 -5.61 -3.28 1.75
N MET A 180 -6.55 -2.87 2.58
CA MET A 180 -7.19 -3.55 3.73
C MET A 180 -6.23 -4.12 4.77
#